data_e03d961c95858828a6e6c3c24703f7a2
#
_entry.id   e03d961c95858828a6e6c3c24703f7a2
#
_cell.length_a   1.000
_cell.length_b   1.000
_cell.length_c   1.000
_cell.angle_alpha   90.00
_cell.angle_beta   90.00
_cell.angle_gamma   90.00
#
_symmetry.space_group_name_H-M   'P 1'
#
loop_
_entity.id
_entity.type
_entity.pdbx_description
1 polymer ?
#
loop_
_entity_poly.entity_id
_entity_poly.type
_entity_poly.pdbx_seq_one_letter_code
_entity_poly.pdbx_strand_id
1 'polypeptide(L)'
;MKTVITNGIIITMNRDMDMYPEGYVVLEGSRISEVGPMEALEHRMTGWGGSRQEGISIIDAEHGIVMPGMVNTHCHMGMIPFRGLGDDCKDRLRVFLLPMESRAMDRELAGLSSRYAVCELLLSGVTTVMDMYYFEDAVAEVMDQMGIRGIAGETVMEEASCDARTPREAIMLGQELIKRYRNHPRIKGCIAPHGTTTCGSSTLQEIHEVNHKYGVPFTLHVAEMDYEMT
;
A
#
# COMPACT_ATOMS: atom_id res chain seq x y z
N MET A 1 23.27 -8.11 4.28
CA MET A 1 23.48 -8.17 2.82
C MET A 1 23.48 -6.75 2.31
N LYS A 2 24.48 -6.40 1.52
CA LYS A 2 24.64 -5.08 0.90
C LYS A 2 24.38 -5.19 -0.60
N THR A 3 23.58 -4.32 -1.15
CA THR A 3 23.32 -4.25 -2.59
C THR A 3 23.76 -2.89 -3.10
N VAL A 4 24.50 -2.85 -4.19
CA VAL A 4 24.94 -1.62 -4.84
C VAL A 4 24.32 -1.59 -6.22
N ILE A 5 23.50 -0.58 -6.50
CA ILE A 5 22.94 -0.31 -7.83
C ILE A 5 23.87 0.72 -8.47
N THR A 6 24.38 0.43 -9.65
CA THR A 6 25.37 1.26 -10.37
C THR A 6 24.84 1.69 -11.73
N ASN A 7 25.49 2.66 -12.35
CA ASN A 7 25.25 3.10 -13.73
C ASN A 7 23.78 3.51 -13.97
N GLY A 8 23.12 4.11 -12.99
CA GLY A 8 21.74 4.57 -13.12
C GLY A 8 21.62 6.09 -13.21
N ILE A 9 20.53 6.55 -13.82
CA ILE A 9 20.04 7.91 -13.66
C ILE A 9 19.28 7.93 -12.33
N ILE A 10 19.88 8.47 -11.27
CA ILE A 10 19.28 8.43 -9.94
C ILE A 10 18.38 9.64 -9.75
N ILE A 11 17.11 9.38 -9.43
CA ILE A 11 16.13 10.39 -9.01
C ILE A 11 15.82 10.15 -7.55
N THR A 12 16.33 10.99 -6.65
CA THR A 12 16.26 10.72 -5.20
C THR A 12 14.89 10.91 -4.61
N MET A 13 14.06 11.77 -5.19
CA MET A 13 12.77 12.20 -4.64
C MET A 13 12.90 12.75 -3.21
N ASN A 14 14.09 13.21 -2.82
CA ASN A 14 14.31 13.85 -1.54
C ASN A 14 13.77 15.30 -1.57
N ARG A 15 13.89 16.01 -0.44
CA ARG A 15 13.39 17.38 -0.31
C ARG A 15 14.00 18.33 -1.33
N ASP A 16 15.27 18.13 -1.70
CA ASP A 16 16.03 18.99 -2.58
C ASP A 16 15.93 18.54 -4.05
N MET A 17 15.22 17.43 -4.31
CA MET A 17 15.02 16.83 -5.64
C MET A 17 16.34 16.56 -6.37
N ASP A 18 17.34 16.10 -5.61
CA ASP A 18 18.65 15.77 -6.17
C ASP A 18 18.57 14.71 -7.25
N MET A 19 19.32 14.92 -8.33
CA MET A 19 19.44 14.01 -9.46
C MET A 19 20.90 13.76 -9.80
N TYR A 20 21.23 12.50 -10.10
CA TYR A 20 22.56 12.12 -10.57
C TYR A 20 22.42 11.46 -11.94
N PRO A 21 22.83 12.12 -13.04
CA PRO A 21 22.75 11.55 -14.40
C PRO A 21 23.50 10.22 -14.57
N GLU A 22 24.60 10.07 -13.86
CA GLU A 22 25.34 8.82 -13.67
C GLU A 22 25.56 8.66 -12.17
N GLY A 23 24.81 7.77 -11.56
CA GLY A 23 24.81 7.64 -10.11
C GLY A 23 24.74 6.20 -9.63
N TYR A 24 24.83 6.08 -8.33
CA TYR A 24 24.71 4.81 -7.62
C TYR A 24 23.82 4.94 -6.38
N VAL A 25 23.30 3.79 -5.95
CA VAL A 25 22.57 3.64 -4.69
C VAL A 25 23.12 2.44 -3.93
N VAL A 26 23.36 2.61 -2.64
CA VAL A 26 23.75 1.52 -1.75
C VAL A 26 22.60 1.19 -0.80
N LEU A 27 22.22 -0.07 -0.79
CA LEU A 27 21.21 -0.63 0.11
C LEU A 27 21.91 -1.51 1.15
N GLU A 28 21.62 -1.26 2.44
CA GLU A 28 22.03 -2.11 3.55
C GLU A 28 20.80 -2.62 4.29
N GLY A 29 20.48 -3.91 4.07
CA GLY A 29 19.23 -4.49 4.55
C GLY A 29 18.02 -3.79 3.93
N SER A 30 17.23 -3.13 4.76
CA SER A 30 16.00 -2.42 4.34
C SER A 30 16.17 -0.90 4.20
N ARG A 31 17.40 -0.40 4.19
CA ARG A 31 17.68 1.04 4.16
C ARG A 31 18.55 1.41 2.97
N ILE A 32 18.30 2.59 2.41
CA ILE A 32 19.24 3.28 1.54
C ILE A 32 20.30 3.87 2.46
N SER A 33 21.53 3.35 2.38
CA SER A 33 22.65 3.82 3.21
C SER A 33 23.44 4.94 2.53
N GLU A 34 23.43 4.97 1.19
CA GLU A 34 24.18 5.95 0.42
C GLU A 34 23.59 6.14 -0.97
N VAL A 35 23.72 7.35 -1.51
CA VAL A 35 23.39 7.71 -2.89
C VAL A 35 24.35 8.80 -3.35
N GLY A 36 24.76 8.78 -4.61
CA GLY A 36 25.66 9.80 -5.15
C GLY A 36 26.05 9.57 -6.61
N PRO A 37 26.95 10.43 -7.14
CA PRO A 37 27.48 10.28 -8.49
C PRO A 37 28.44 9.09 -8.57
N MET A 38 28.50 8.40 -9.71
CA MET A 38 29.35 7.22 -9.93
C MET A 38 30.83 7.47 -9.61
N GLU A 39 31.34 8.65 -9.93
CA GLU A 39 32.71 9.04 -9.63
C GLU A 39 33.09 8.87 -8.15
N ALA A 40 32.15 9.19 -7.23
CA ALA A 40 32.36 9.01 -5.80
C ALA A 40 32.46 7.52 -5.40
N LEU A 41 31.74 6.64 -6.07
CA LEU A 41 31.82 5.19 -5.84
C LEU A 41 33.14 4.62 -6.36
N GLU A 42 33.61 5.03 -7.53
CA GLU A 42 34.85 4.55 -8.15
C GLU A 42 36.05 4.82 -7.25
N HIS A 43 36.13 6.00 -6.67
CA HIS A 43 37.19 6.33 -5.70
C HIS A 43 37.21 5.37 -4.48
N ARG A 44 36.05 4.84 -4.09
CA ARG A 44 35.97 3.87 -2.98
C ARG A 44 36.24 2.45 -3.43
N MET A 45 35.80 2.08 -4.63
CA MET A 45 36.01 0.75 -5.19
C MET A 45 37.49 0.47 -5.47
N THR A 46 38.30 1.47 -5.81
CA THR A 46 39.76 1.35 -5.88
C THR A 46 40.39 0.94 -4.56
N GLY A 47 39.75 1.29 -3.44
CA GLY A 47 40.13 0.83 -2.09
C GLY A 47 39.66 -0.58 -1.74
N TRP A 48 38.72 -1.14 -2.51
CA TRP A 48 38.14 -2.46 -2.24
C TRP A 48 38.82 -3.61 -2.99
N GLY A 49 39.94 -3.35 -3.69
CA GLY A 49 40.87 -4.38 -4.19
C GLY A 49 40.30 -5.31 -5.25
N GLY A 50 39.44 -4.84 -6.15
CA GLY A 50 39.11 -5.50 -7.43
C GLY A 50 38.51 -6.90 -7.41
N SER A 51 38.27 -7.49 -6.23
CA SER A 51 37.66 -8.81 -6.08
C SER A 51 36.21 -8.67 -5.59
N ARG A 52 35.30 -9.52 -6.12
CA ARG A 52 33.95 -9.68 -5.57
C ARG A 52 34.03 -9.87 -4.05
N GLN A 53 33.70 -8.82 -3.30
CA GLN A 53 33.63 -8.98 -1.84
C GLN A 53 32.46 -9.89 -1.50
N GLU A 54 32.73 -10.91 -0.70
CA GLU A 54 31.68 -11.76 -0.16
C GLU A 54 30.64 -10.90 0.57
N GLY A 55 29.37 -11.09 0.22
CA GLY A 55 28.23 -10.38 0.83
C GLY A 55 27.78 -9.09 0.16
N ILE A 56 28.37 -8.69 -0.99
CA ILE A 56 27.91 -7.56 -1.80
C ILE A 56 27.29 -8.06 -3.10
N SER A 57 26.06 -7.64 -3.38
CA SER A 57 25.38 -7.84 -4.68
C SER A 57 25.47 -6.53 -5.47
N ILE A 58 25.88 -6.62 -6.73
CA ILE A 58 25.92 -5.46 -7.63
C ILE A 58 24.86 -5.64 -8.69
N ILE A 59 24.05 -4.60 -8.91
CA ILE A 59 23.04 -4.49 -9.97
C ILE A 59 23.46 -3.34 -10.87
N ASP A 60 23.72 -3.63 -12.13
CA ASP A 60 23.94 -2.61 -13.15
C ASP A 60 22.58 -2.13 -13.64
N ALA A 61 22.29 -0.85 -13.50
CA ALA A 61 21.05 -0.24 -13.97
C ALA A 61 21.06 0.04 -15.50
N GLU A 62 22.17 -0.23 -16.18
CA GLU A 62 22.28 -0.08 -17.64
C GLU A 62 21.79 1.29 -18.16
N HIS A 63 22.12 2.36 -17.43
CA HIS A 63 21.64 3.73 -17.64
C HIS A 63 20.13 3.91 -17.50
N GLY A 64 19.43 2.94 -16.90
CA GLY A 64 18.02 3.05 -16.54
C GLY A 64 17.79 4.03 -15.38
N ILE A 65 16.53 4.43 -15.20
CA ILE A 65 16.13 5.28 -14.08
C ILE A 65 16.05 4.46 -12.80
N VAL A 66 16.71 4.93 -11.76
CA VAL A 66 16.63 4.39 -10.40
C VAL A 66 15.99 5.42 -9.49
N MET A 67 14.85 5.10 -8.93
CA MET A 67 14.08 5.99 -8.07
C MET A 67 13.41 5.18 -6.95
N PRO A 68 12.96 5.83 -5.85
CA PRO A 68 12.12 5.17 -4.86
C PRO A 68 10.87 4.57 -5.50
N GLY A 69 10.46 3.39 -5.02
CA GLY A 69 9.21 2.79 -5.48
C GLY A 69 8.01 3.71 -5.20
N MET A 70 7.06 3.71 -6.13
CA MET A 70 5.86 4.54 -6.03
C MET A 70 4.99 4.11 -4.85
N VAL A 71 4.23 5.07 -4.33
CA VAL A 71 3.26 4.87 -3.24
C VAL A 71 1.86 5.07 -3.79
N ASN A 72 1.03 4.03 -3.72
CA ASN A 72 -0.41 4.13 -3.98
C ASN A 72 -1.11 4.40 -2.64
N THR A 73 -1.62 5.62 -2.47
CA THR A 73 -2.21 6.07 -1.22
C THR A 73 -3.69 5.73 -1.06
N HIS A 74 -4.30 5.09 -2.07
CA HIS A 74 -5.69 4.62 -2.01
C HIS A 74 -5.93 3.53 -3.05
N CYS A 75 -6.29 2.33 -2.63
CA CYS A 75 -6.68 1.23 -3.50
C CYS A 75 -7.64 0.26 -2.80
N HIS A 76 -8.19 -0.67 -3.59
CA HIS A 76 -9.11 -1.72 -3.17
C HIS A 76 -8.64 -3.04 -3.79
N MET A 77 -7.60 -3.65 -3.22
CA MET A 77 -6.96 -4.83 -3.82
C MET A 77 -7.90 -6.04 -3.90
N GLY A 78 -8.81 -6.18 -2.94
CA GLY A 78 -9.82 -7.23 -2.97
C GLY A 78 -10.84 -7.08 -4.11
N MET A 79 -11.00 -5.88 -4.67
CA MET A 79 -12.03 -5.54 -5.65
C MET A 79 -11.70 -5.95 -7.11
N ILE A 80 -10.53 -6.50 -7.35
CA ILE A 80 -10.06 -6.91 -8.70
C ILE A 80 -11.09 -7.72 -9.50
N PRO A 81 -11.84 -8.69 -8.93
CA PRO A 81 -12.81 -9.47 -9.70
C PRO A 81 -13.95 -8.66 -10.28
N PHE A 82 -14.22 -7.48 -9.72
CA PHE A 82 -15.32 -6.61 -10.14
C PHE A 82 -14.89 -5.46 -11.06
N ARG A 83 -13.59 -5.40 -11.39
CA ARG A 83 -13.03 -4.37 -12.27
C ARG A 83 -13.69 -4.40 -13.64
N GLY A 84 -14.18 -3.25 -14.12
CA GLY A 84 -14.84 -3.10 -15.42
C GLY A 84 -16.26 -3.65 -15.49
N LEU A 85 -16.78 -4.27 -14.42
CA LEU A 85 -18.16 -4.74 -14.39
C LEU A 85 -19.11 -3.59 -14.09
N GLY A 86 -20.25 -3.53 -14.79
CA GLY A 86 -21.29 -2.55 -14.54
C GLY A 86 -20.92 -1.10 -14.89
N ASP A 87 -19.92 -0.86 -15.75
CA ASP A 87 -19.48 0.50 -16.11
C ASP A 87 -20.57 1.32 -16.82
N ASP A 88 -21.59 0.67 -17.41
CA ASP A 88 -22.76 1.27 -18.03
C ASP A 88 -23.94 1.51 -17.06
N CYS A 89 -23.83 1.06 -15.80
CA CYS A 89 -24.85 1.27 -14.78
C CYS A 89 -24.80 2.69 -14.23
N LYS A 90 -25.97 3.35 -14.21
CA LYS A 90 -26.14 4.55 -13.40
C LYS A 90 -26.04 4.17 -11.91
N ASP A 91 -25.34 4.98 -11.11
CA ASP A 91 -25.08 4.68 -9.70
C ASP A 91 -24.50 3.27 -9.50
N ARG A 92 -23.45 2.98 -10.28
CA ARG A 92 -22.74 1.69 -10.29
C ARG A 92 -22.43 1.17 -8.90
N LEU A 93 -22.01 2.05 -8.00
CA LEU A 93 -21.63 1.68 -6.64
C LEU A 93 -22.79 0.99 -5.91
N ARG A 94 -23.94 1.65 -5.80
CA ARG A 94 -25.05 1.15 -4.98
C ARG A 94 -25.90 0.09 -5.67
N VAL A 95 -26.09 0.23 -6.97
CA VAL A 95 -26.99 -0.67 -7.72
C VAL A 95 -26.29 -1.94 -8.14
N PHE A 96 -24.98 -1.91 -8.32
CA PHE A 96 -24.24 -3.04 -8.86
C PHE A 96 -23.13 -3.53 -7.90
N LEU A 97 -22.15 -2.68 -7.55
CA LEU A 97 -20.96 -3.11 -6.83
C LEU A 97 -21.26 -3.59 -5.41
N LEU A 98 -21.86 -2.78 -4.56
CA LEU A 98 -22.15 -3.17 -3.16
C LEU A 98 -23.01 -4.44 -3.08
N PRO A 99 -24.10 -4.61 -3.90
CA PRO A 99 -24.84 -5.88 -3.94
C PRO A 99 -24.03 -7.06 -4.46
N MET A 100 -23.10 -6.84 -5.39
CA MET A 100 -22.25 -7.90 -5.95
C MET A 100 -21.21 -8.34 -4.91
N GLU A 101 -20.53 -7.40 -4.27
CA GLU A 101 -19.57 -7.65 -3.19
C GLU A 101 -20.21 -8.40 -2.04
N SER A 102 -21.37 -7.95 -1.57
CA SER A 102 -22.12 -8.62 -0.50
C SER A 102 -22.46 -10.08 -0.79
N ARG A 103 -22.59 -10.46 -2.06
CA ARG A 103 -22.96 -11.83 -2.48
C ARG A 103 -21.76 -12.70 -2.82
N ALA A 104 -20.71 -12.13 -3.37
CA ALA A 104 -19.62 -12.86 -3.99
C ALA A 104 -18.30 -12.76 -3.23
N MET A 105 -18.11 -11.70 -2.43
CA MET A 105 -16.86 -11.53 -1.71
C MET A 105 -16.83 -12.39 -0.44
N ASP A 106 -15.75 -13.13 -0.31
CA ASP A 106 -15.37 -13.84 0.90
C ASP A 106 -13.87 -13.69 1.17
N ARG A 107 -13.41 -14.23 2.27
CA ARG A 107 -12.02 -14.15 2.71
C ARG A 107 -11.04 -14.79 1.71
N GLU A 108 -11.42 -15.87 1.06
CA GLU A 108 -10.58 -16.57 0.08
C GLU A 108 -10.43 -15.75 -1.19
N LEU A 109 -11.55 -15.22 -1.71
CA LEU A 109 -11.56 -14.37 -2.90
C LEU A 109 -10.80 -13.04 -2.64
N ALA A 110 -10.97 -12.43 -1.46
CA ALA A 110 -10.23 -11.22 -1.09
C ALA A 110 -8.71 -11.48 -1.10
N GLY A 111 -8.28 -12.59 -0.51
CA GLY A 111 -6.86 -12.99 -0.53
C GLY A 111 -6.33 -13.29 -1.94
N LEU A 112 -7.08 -14.02 -2.76
CA LEU A 112 -6.68 -14.33 -4.14
C LEU A 112 -6.58 -13.07 -5.00
N SER A 113 -7.59 -12.21 -4.90
CA SER A 113 -7.63 -10.92 -5.60
C SER A 113 -6.47 -10.01 -5.24
N SER A 114 -6.16 -9.93 -3.94
CA SER A 114 -5.03 -9.15 -3.44
C SER A 114 -3.69 -9.67 -3.94
N ARG A 115 -3.50 -10.99 -4.09
CA ARG A 115 -2.29 -11.54 -4.72
C ARG A 115 -2.12 -11.04 -6.14
N TYR A 116 -3.18 -11.06 -6.91
CA TYR A 116 -3.17 -10.55 -8.29
C TYR A 116 -2.86 -9.05 -8.30
N ALA A 117 -3.55 -8.26 -7.46
CA ALA A 117 -3.33 -6.83 -7.35
C ALA A 117 -1.88 -6.49 -6.98
N VAL A 118 -1.27 -7.19 -6.02
CA VAL A 118 0.14 -6.99 -5.64
C VAL A 118 1.07 -7.27 -6.81
N CYS A 119 0.81 -8.30 -7.64
CA CYS A 119 1.60 -8.54 -8.84
C CYS A 119 1.55 -7.35 -9.81
N GLU A 120 0.37 -6.82 -10.10
CA GLU A 120 0.22 -5.65 -10.98
C GLU A 120 0.91 -4.41 -10.39
N LEU A 121 0.73 -4.17 -9.08
CA LEU A 121 1.35 -3.05 -8.38
C LEU A 121 2.88 -3.10 -8.46
N LEU A 122 3.48 -4.25 -8.12
CA LEU A 122 4.94 -4.41 -8.16
C LEU A 122 5.48 -4.30 -9.59
N LEU A 123 4.82 -4.88 -10.59
CA LEU A 123 5.19 -4.76 -11.99
C LEU A 123 5.07 -3.32 -12.52
N SER A 124 4.21 -2.52 -11.91
CA SER A 124 4.07 -1.09 -12.20
C SER A 124 5.02 -0.20 -11.39
N GLY A 125 5.89 -0.78 -10.55
CA GLY A 125 6.83 -0.04 -9.71
C GLY A 125 6.23 0.52 -8.41
N VAL A 126 5.01 0.13 -8.03
CA VAL A 126 4.40 0.49 -6.75
C VAL A 126 4.91 -0.47 -5.67
N THR A 127 5.50 0.07 -4.62
CA THR A 127 6.10 -0.72 -3.52
C THR A 127 5.44 -0.50 -2.17
N THR A 128 4.53 0.46 -2.09
CA THR A 128 3.77 0.78 -0.87
C THR A 128 2.33 1.09 -1.25
N VAL A 129 1.39 0.54 -0.50
CA VAL A 129 -0.05 0.74 -0.74
C VAL A 129 -0.77 1.13 0.55
N MET A 130 -1.84 1.88 0.40
CA MET A 130 -2.89 2.02 1.40
C MET A 130 -4.16 1.40 0.83
N ASP A 131 -4.48 0.21 1.30
CA ASP A 131 -5.68 -0.50 0.91
C ASP A 131 -6.84 -0.19 1.87
N MET A 132 -8.04 -0.26 1.35
CA MET A 132 -9.27 -0.05 2.08
C MET A 132 -10.33 -0.98 1.47
N TYR A 133 -10.61 -2.07 2.17
CA TYR A 133 -11.58 -3.05 1.67
C TYR A 133 -12.12 -3.92 2.82
N TYR A 134 -12.67 -5.07 2.49
CA TYR A 134 -13.18 -6.09 3.39
C TYR A 134 -12.16 -7.22 3.57
N PHE A 135 -12.26 -7.95 4.68
CA PHE A 135 -11.32 -9.04 5.00
C PHE A 135 -9.85 -8.59 5.00
N GLU A 136 -9.60 -7.40 5.51
CA GLU A 136 -8.27 -6.79 5.48
C GLU A 136 -7.20 -7.57 6.24
N ASP A 137 -7.59 -8.49 7.09
CA ASP A 137 -6.67 -9.45 7.69
C ASP A 137 -6.09 -10.44 6.67
N ALA A 138 -6.88 -10.87 5.67
CA ALA A 138 -6.39 -11.69 4.56
C ALA A 138 -5.55 -10.87 3.58
N VAL A 139 -5.95 -9.62 3.31
CA VAL A 139 -5.20 -8.68 2.47
C VAL A 139 -3.83 -8.40 3.08
N ALA A 140 -3.76 -8.11 4.38
CA ALA A 140 -2.52 -7.87 5.11
C ALA A 140 -1.59 -9.10 5.12
N GLU A 141 -2.13 -10.31 5.25
CA GLU A 141 -1.38 -11.56 5.11
C GLU A 141 -0.74 -11.69 3.72
N VAL A 142 -1.47 -11.35 2.68
CA VAL A 142 -0.96 -11.34 1.30
C VAL A 142 0.12 -10.29 1.11
N MET A 143 -0.08 -9.07 1.60
CA MET A 143 0.94 -8.02 1.56
C MET A 143 2.26 -8.50 2.18
N ASP A 144 2.18 -9.16 3.34
CA ASP A 144 3.38 -9.68 4.02
C ASP A 144 4.04 -10.81 3.25
N GLN A 145 3.28 -11.80 2.79
CA GLN A 145 3.80 -12.95 2.02
C GLN A 145 4.49 -12.51 0.73
N MET A 146 3.96 -11.50 0.05
CA MET A 146 4.49 -11.00 -1.23
C MET A 146 5.53 -9.89 -1.06
N GLY A 147 5.74 -9.39 0.16
CA GLY A 147 6.82 -8.47 0.48
C GLY A 147 6.54 -7.01 0.18
N ILE A 148 5.32 -6.61 -0.22
CA ILE A 148 4.94 -5.21 -0.40
C ILE A 148 4.74 -4.52 0.95
N ARG A 149 4.97 -3.23 1.02
CA ARG A 149 4.60 -2.41 2.18
C ARG A 149 3.13 -2.04 2.09
N GLY A 150 2.42 -2.07 3.21
CA GLY A 150 1.01 -1.73 3.17
C GLY A 150 0.43 -1.20 4.47
N ILE A 151 -0.62 -0.44 4.30
CA ILE A 151 -1.57 -0.10 5.34
C ILE A 151 -2.86 -0.77 4.93
N ALA A 152 -3.34 -1.68 5.76
CA ALA A 152 -4.58 -2.41 5.57
C ALA A 152 -5.68 -1.71 6.38
N GLY A 153 -6.67 -1.16 5.69
CA GLY A 153 -7.74 -0.36 6.26
C GLY A 153 -9.07 -1.12 6.29
N GLU A 154 -9.44 -1.68 7.43
CA GLU A 154 -10.72 -2.37 7.58
C GLU A 154 -11.88 -1.42 7.36
N THR A 155 -12.71 -1.74 6.36
CA THR A 155 -13.83 -0.88 5.94
C THR A 155 -14.99 -0.94 6.93
N VAL A 156 -15.52 0.23 7.29
CA VAL A 156 -16.70 0.36 8.15
C VAL A 156 -17.82 1.06 7.40
N MET A 157 -19.03 0.50 7.47
CA MET A 157 -20.28 1.10 7.00
C MET A 157 -21.38 0.94 8.03
N GLU A 158 -22.44 1.78 7.99
CA GLU A 158 -23.62 1.61 8.85
C GLU A 158 -24.39 0.35 8.50
N GLU A 159 -24.46 0.02 7.21
CA GLU A 159 -25.08 -1.20 6.71
C GLU A 159 -24.11 -2.39 6.85
N ALA A 160 -24.67 -3.60 6.88
CA ALA A 160 -23.87 -4.81 6.91
C ALA A 160 -23.02 -4.97 5.65
N SER A 161 -21.74 -5.31 5.83
CA SER A 161 -20.82 -5.70 4.76
C SER A 161 -20.75 -7.23 4.62
N CYS A 162 -19.90 -7.72 3.73
CA CYS A 162 -19.67 -9.15 3.56
C CYS A 162 -18.90 -9.79 4.73
N ASP A 163 -18.19 -9.01 5.54
CA ASP A 163 -17.36 -9.48 6.66
C ASP A 163 -17.82 -8.97 8.04
N ALA A 164 -18.67 -7.94 8.10
CA ALA A 164 -19.19 -7.39 9.35
C ALA A 164 -20.69 -7.08 9.26
N ARG A 165 -21.44 -7.43 10.29
CA ARG A 165 -22.88 -7.21 10.33
C ARG A 165 -23.28 -5.84 10.90
N THR A 166 -22.37 -5.20 11.61
CA THR A 166 -22.58 -3.90 12.26
C THR A 166 -21.30 -3.07 12.21
N PRO A 167 -21.41 -1.72 12.26
CA PRO A 167 -20.24 -0.84 12.35
C PRO A 167 -19.30 -1.21 13.51
N ARG A 168 -19.88 -1.61 14.63
CA ARG A 168 -19.11 -2.01 15.81
C ARG A 168 -18.28 -3.27 15.56
N GLU A 169 -18.83 -4.25 14.84
CA GLU A 169 -18.09 -5.47 14.47
C GLU A 169 -16.91 -5.12 13.56
N ALA A 170 -17.13 -4.30 12.54
CA ALA A 170 -16.07 -3.83 11.64
C ALA A 170 -14.98 -3.02 12.39
N ILE A 171 -15.37 -2.14 13.31
CA ILE A 171 -14.42 -1.42 14.17
C ILE A 171 -13.59 -2.40 15.00
N MET A 172 -14.19 -3.46 15.55
CA MET A 172 -13.46 -4.48 16.31
C MET A 172 -12.46 -5.25 15.41
N LEU A 173 -12.83 -5.64 14.19
CA LEU A 173 -11.93 -6.26 13.22
C LEU A 173 -10.73 -5.35 12.93
N GLY A 174 -10.98 -4.07 12.64
CA GLY A 174 -9.91 -3.11 12.42
C GLY A 174 -9.01 -2.88 13.65
N GLN A 175 -9.57 -2.88 14.87
CA GLN A 175 -8.75 -2.81 16.09
C GLN A 175 -7.86 -4.05 16.28
N GLU A 176 -8.35 -5.23 15.94
CA GLU A 176 -7.54 -6.47 15.95
C GLU A 176 -6.43 -6.42 14.92
N LEU A 177 -6.72 -5.93 13.72
CA LEU A 177 -5.75 -5.71 12.67
C LEU A 177 -4.64 -4.74 13.12
N ILE A 178 -5.00 -3.59 13.72
CA ILE A 178 -4.04 -2.63 14.28
C ILE A 178 -3.13 -3.29 15.32
N LYS A 179 -3.70 -4.06 16.25
CA LYS A 179 -2.95 -4.74 17.30
C LYS A 179 -2.01 -5.81 16.74
N ARG A 180 -2.50 -6.62 15.79
CA ARG A 180 -1.75 -7.70 15.14
C ARG A 180 -0.50 -7.19 14.43
N TYR A 181 -0.62 -6.08 13.71
CA TYR A 181 0.47 -5.51 12.91
C TYR A 181 1.20 -4.33 13.56
N ARG A 182 0.97 -4.07 14.86
CA ARG A 182 1.53 -2.90 15.57
C ARG A 182 3.05 -2.76 15.40
N ASN A 183 3.77 -3.86 15.52
CA ASN A 183 5.23 -3.89 15.45
C ASN A 183 5.77 -4.51 14.15
N HIS A 184 4.90 -4.72 13.18
CA HIS A 184 5.31 -5.33 11.91
C HIS A 184 6.16 -4.33 11.10
N PRO A 185 7.26 -4.76 10.46
CA PRO A 185 8.20 -3.83 9.78
C PRO A 185 7.64 -3.23 8.49
N ARG A 186 6.67 -3.88 7.85
CA ARG A 186 6.12 -3.47 6.55
C ARG A 186 4.63 -3.18 6.57
N ILE A 187 3.87 -3.84 7.43
CA ILE A 187 2.40 -3.77 7.45
C ILE A 187 1.93 -2.97 8.64
N LYS A 188 0.90 -2.16 8.44
CA LYS A 188 0.13 -1.48 9.48
C LYS A 188 -1.36 -1.75 9.25
N GLY A 189 -2.12 -1.79 10.33
CA GLY A 189 -3.58 -1.78 10.26
C GLY A 189 -4.13 -0.39 10.55
N CYS A 190 -5.30 -0.08 10.00
CA CYS A 190 -6.13 1.05 10.42
C CYS A 190 -7.62 0.70 10.27
N ILE A 191 -8.48 1.59 10.73
CA ILE A 191 -9.92 1.50 10.49
C ILE A 191 -10.27 2.58 9.46
N ALA A 192 -10.96 2.17 8.40
CA ALA A 192 -11.30 3.04 7.28
C ALA A 192 -12.83 3.17 7.15
N PRO A 193 -13.45 4.26 7.62
CA PRO A 193 -14.85 4.48 7.29
C PRO A 193 -15.02 4.60 5.79
N HIS A 194 -16.01 3.91 5.23
CA HIS A 194 -16.20 3.88 3.78
C HIS A 194 -16.36 5.28 3.19
N GLY A 195 -17.26 6.07 3.72
CA GLY A 195 -17.46 7.43 3.23
C GLY A 195 -18.47 8.21 4.07
N THR A 196 -18.63 9.48 3.76
CA THR A 196 -19.54 10.41 4.46
C THR A 196 -21.02 10.08 4.25
N THR A 197 -21.35 9.30 3.23
CA THR A 197 -22.72 8.89 2.91
C THR A 197 -23.09 7.51 3.44
N THR A 198 -22.11 6.73 3.81
CA THR A 198 -22.26 5.35 4.30
C THR A 198 -21.94 5.19 5.78
N CYS A 199 -21.40 6.25 6.42
CA CYS A 199 -21.12 6.30 7.85
C CYS A 199 -21.79 7.52 8.48
N GLY A 200 -22.44 7.31 9.62
CA GLY A 200 -22.97 8.41 10.44
C GLY A 200 -21.86 9.18 11.17
N SER A 201 -22.16 10.41 11.59
CA SER A 201 -21.19 11.27 12.27
C SER A 201 -20.61 10.65 13.54
N SER A 202 -21.41 9.89 14.30
CA SER A 202 -20.96 9.20 15.52
C SER A 202 -19.96 8.10 15.20
N THR A 203 -20.18 7.33 14.14
CA THR A 203 -19.28 6.26 13.67
C THR A 203 -17.97 6.85 13.16
N LEU A 204 -18.05 7.93 12.38
CA LEU A 204 -16.86 8.66 11.89
C LEU A 204 -16.00 9.17 13.06
N GLN A 205 -16.65 9.74 14.08
CA GLN A 205 -15.97 10.24 15.29
C GLN A 205 -15.32 9.10 16.08
N GLU A 206 -16.04 8.00 16.33
CA GLU A 206 -15.50 6.84 17.02
C GLU A 206 -14.26 6.28 16.31
N ILE A 207 -14.33 6.11 14.99
CA ILE A 207 -13.19 5.62 14.19
C ILE A 207 -12.01 6.60 14.28
N HIS A 208 -12.28 7.91 14.16
CA HIS A 208 -11.24 8.91 14.30
C HIS A 208 -10.52 8.83 15.65
N GLU A 209 -11.27 8.73 16.74
CA GLU A 209 -10.74 8.62 18.11
C GLU A 209 -9.89 7.35 18.28
N VAL A 210 -10.36 6.22 17.73
CA VAL A 210 -9.62 4.95 17.78
C VAL A 210 -8.32 5.05 16.97
N ASN A 211 -8.37 5.50 15.74
CA ASN A 211 -7.18 5.64 14.90
C ASN A 211 -6.18 6.62 15.50
N HIS A 212 -6.66 7.75 16.03
CA HIS A 212 -5.81 8.74 16.71
C HIS A 212 -5.12 8.14 17.95
N LYS A 213 -5.85 7.40 18.78
CA LYS A 213 -5.30 6.71 19.95
C LYS A 213 -4.18 5.74 19.61
N TYR A 214 -4.28 5.04 18.48
CA TYR A 214 -3.27 4.09 18.02
C TYR A 214 -2.17 4.74 17.15
N GLY A 215 -2.34 6.00 16.75
CA GLY A 215 -1.42 6.72 15.87
C GLY A 215 -1.36 6.11 14.45
N VAL A 216 -2.51 5.65 13.94
CA VAL A 216 -2.64 5.06 12.60
C VAL A 216 -3.37 6.03 11.66
N PRO A 217 -3.20 5.89 10.32
CA PRO A 217 -3.88 6.74 9.36
C PRO A 217 -5.41 6.67 9.43
N PHE A 218 -6.04 7.72 8.93
CA PHE A 218 -7.47 7.81 8.70
C PHE A 218 -7.71 8.10 7.22
N THR A 219 -8.48 7.24 6.55
CA THR A 219 -8.83 7.37 5.14
C THR A 219 -10.31 7.09 4.93
N LEU A 220 -10.93 7.76 3.97
CA LEU A 220 -12.32 7.56 3.58
C LEU A 220 -12.55 8.11 2.17
N HIS A 221 -13.69 7.76 1.55
CA HIS A 221 -14.17 8.42 0.35
C HIS A 221 -14.89 9.73 0.70
N VAL A 222 -14.57 10.80 -0.02
CA VAL A 222 -15.16 12.13 0.17
C VAL A 222 -15.45 12.76 -1.17
N ALA A 223 -16.60 13.42 -1.29
CA ALA A 223 -17.03 14.09 -2.52
C ALA A 223 -17.11 13.13 -3.73
N GLU A 224 -17.53 11.91 -3.48
CA GLU A 224 -17.64 10.86 -4.49
C GLU A 224 -18.91 11.03 -5.35
N MET A 225 -19.99 11.51 -4.73
CA MET A 225 -21.29 11.63 -5.36
C MET A 225 -21.73 13.09 -5.43
N ASP A 226 -22.47 13.47 -6.50
CA ASP A 226 -22.93 14.84 -6.72
C ASP A 226 -23.69 15.43 -5.52
N TYR A 227 -24.46 14.63 -4.81
CA TYR A 227 -25.25 15.09 -3.66
C TYR A 227 -24.42 15.31 -2.37
N GLU A 228 -23.15 14.90 -2.35
CA GLU A 228 -22.24 15.25 -1.27
C GLU A 228 -21.73 16.69 -1.39
N MET A 229 -21.90 17.31 -2.57
CA MET A 229 -21.42 18.64 -2.90
C MET A 229 -22.47 19.74 -2.69
N THR A 230 -23.70 19.38 -2.30
CA THR A 230 -24.84 20.28 -2.09
C THR A 230 -25.19 20.38 -0.61
#